data_c49fc736e8fb3e4ecccebfb1e4688e74
#
_entry.id   c49fc736e8fb3e4ecccebfb1e4688e74
#
_cell.length_a   1.000
_cell.length_b   1.000
_cell.length_c   1.000
_cell.angle_alpha   90.00
_cell.angle_beta   90.00
_cell.angle_gamma   90.00
#
_symmetry.space_group_name_H-M   'P 1'
#
loop_
_entity.id
_entity.type
_entity.pdbx_description
1 polymer ?
#
loop_
_entity_poly.entity_id
_entity_poly.type
_entity_poly.pdbx_seq_one_letter_code
_entity_poly.pdbx_strand_id
1 'polypeptide(L)'
;MSRPTSNTPARSIVLLGAVAFALLLAGCERPPVETTQQGYRGTAMQQTVNPRILAAQQAALPPVPADLPAIPDGPGPKAKDVYQNVKVLGDLPVADFVRHMNAITQWVSPTEGCAYCHNPANLAEDSKYTKVVARRMLEMTRNINANWTQHVAQTGVTCYTCHRGKPVPEQVWFTAKPPKQNSQPMLGNDFMQNKAIGAVAWTSLPYDPYSHYLSGKENIRVYTAQPLPQKGTERAPIQTAEQTYALMMHFSQALGVNCTHCHNSQAFSQWVPNKAKAWHGIRMAREANNDYVTPLTASFPGNRLGPTGDVAKVYCATCHQGVNKPLGGLQQAKLYPGLQGVAAQAADAGASAPAAAAQPAKKK
;
A
#
# COMPACT_ATOMS: atom_id res chain seq x y z
N MET A 1 68.19 -48.82 -2.88
CA MET A 1 67.09 -48.45 -2.01
C MET A 1 66.81 -46.96 -2.23
N SER A 2 65.86 -46.66 -3.08
CA SER A 2 65.48 -45.30 -3.43
C SER A 2 64.20 -44.87 -2.65
N ARG A 3 64.23 -43.85 -1.88
CA ARG A 3 63.05 -43.31 -1.15
C ARG A 3 62.20 -42.45 -2.10
N PRO A 4 60.90 -42.62 -2.15
CA PRO A 4 60.02 -41.69 -2.85
C PRO A 4 59.79 -40.43 -2.00
N THR A 5 60.10 -39.27 -2.54
CA THR A 5 59.78 -37.97 -1.95
C THR A 5 58.32 -37.63 -2.24
N SER A 6 57.47 -37.61 -1.20
CA SER A 6 56.08 -37.23 -1.30
C SER A 6 55.96 -35.66 -1.32
N ASN A 7 55.70 -35.11 -2.49
CA ASN A 7 55.44 -33.68 -2.69
C ASN A 7 53.95 -33.29 -2.57
N THR A 8 53.18 -33.99 -1.70
CA THR A 8 51.73 -33.86 -1.63
C THR A 8 51.19 -32.67 -0.83
N PRO A 9 51.83 -32.09 0.21
CA PRO A 9 51.20 -31.03 1.00
C PRO A 9 51.25 -29.65 0.32
N ALA A 10 52.30 -29.36 -0.45
CA ALA A 10 52.44 -28.00 -1.05
C ALA A 10 51.40 -27.72 -2.14
N ARG A 11 51.02 -28.71 -2.94
CA ARG A 11 49.99 -28.57 -4.00
C ARG A 11 48.60 -28.36 -3.42
N SER A 12 48.26 -29.02 -2.31
CA SER A 12 46.94 -28.85 -1.66
C SER A 12 46.79 -27.48 -1.01
N ILE A 13 47.86 -26.91 -0.44
CA ILE A 13 47.83 -25.56 0.16
C ILE A 13 47.66 -24.50 -0.93
N VAL A 14 48.34 -24.62 -2.07
CA VAL A 14 48.21 -23.71 -3.22
C VAL A 14 46.80 -23.78 -3.82
N LEU A 15 46.21 -24.97 -3.95
CA LEU A 15 44.83 -25.11 -4.43
C LEU A 15 43.81 -24.50 -3.46
N LEU A 16 43.94 -24.72 -2.17
CA LEU A 16 43.07 -24.11 -1.14
C LEU A 16 43.22 -22.57 -1.15
N GLY A 17 44.44 -22.06 -1.29
CA GLY A 17 44.67 -20.60 -1.41
C GLY A 17 44.05 -20.00 -2.68
N ALA A 18 44.15 -20.69 -3.82
CA ALA A 18 43.54 -20.25 -5.06
C ALA A 18 42.00 -20.29 -5.02
N VAL A 19 41.39 -21.29 -4.40
CA VAL A 19 39.94 -21.38 -4.20
C VAL A 19 39.44 -20.29 -3.24
N ALA A 20 40.14 -20.06 -2.14
CA ALA A 20 39.81 -19.00 -1.20
C ALA A 20 39.93 -17.61 -1.85
N PHE A 21 40.96 -17.38 -2.68
CA PHE A 21 41.12 -16.14 -3.42
C PHE A 21 40.06 -15.95 -4.52
N ALA A 22 39.68 -17.01 -5.22
CA ALA A 22 38.59 -17.00 -6.19
C ALA A 22 37.22 -16.71 -5.52
N LEU A 23 36.97 -17.26 -4.33
CA LEU A 23 35.76 -16.96 -3.54
C LEU A 23 35.72 -15.53 -3.04
N LEU A 24 36.87 -14.95 -2.69
CA LEU A 24 36.96 -13.54 -2.31
C LEU A 24 36.72 -12.59 -3.50
N LEU A 25 37.13 -12.97 -4.72
CA LEU A 25 36.85 -12.21 -5.93
C LEU A 25 35.39 -12.32 -6.38
N ALA A 26 34.74 -13.47 -6.16
CA ALA A 26 33.32 -13.67 -6.49
C ALA A 26 32.38 -12.91 -5.55
N GLY A 27 32.83 -12.53 -4.36
CA GLY A 27 32.02 -11.83 -3.35
C GLY A 27 31.84 -10.34 -3.58
N CYS A 28 32.52 -9.75 -4.57
CA CYS A 28 32.53 -8.29 -4.80
C CYS A 28 31.79 -7.85 -6.08
N GLU A 29 30.96 -8.71 -6.67
CA GLU A 29 30.15 -8.25 -7.80
C GLU A 29 29.14 -7.21 -7.31
N ARG A 30 29.40 -5.94 -7.60
CA ARG A 30 28.46 -4.86 -7.32
C ARG A 30 27.15 -5.17 -8.06
N PRO A 31 26.00 -5.22 -7.35
CA PRO A 31 24.74 -5.48 -8.01
C PRO A 31 24.52 -4.48 -9.16
N PRO A 32 24.12 -4.90 -10.35
CA PRO A 32 23.78 -3.97 -11.42
C PRO A 32 22.64 -3.08 -10.93
N VAL A 33 22.83 -1.77 -11.07
CA VAL A 33 21.79 -0.79 -10.76
C VAL A 33 21.41 -0.03 -12.01
N GLU A 34 20.11 0.17 -12.18
CA GLU A 34 19.56 1.01 -13.22
C GLU A 34 19.00 2.28 -12.59
N THR A 35 19.32 3.41 -13.19
CA THR A 35 18.86 4.71 -12.73
C THR A 35 18.03 5.38 -13.80
N THR A 36 16.79 5.70 -13.46
CA THR A 36 15.85 6.41 -14.32
C THR A 36 15.55 7.77 -13.74
N GLN A 37 15.71 8.83 -14.53
CA GLN A 37 15.34 10.17 -14.12
C GLN A 37 13.83 10.29 -13.94
N GLN A 38 13.42 10.95 -12.84
CA GLN A 38 12.04 11.29 -12.53
C GLN A 38 11.84 12.81 -12.60
N GLY A 39 10.73 13.24 -13.19
CA GLY A 39 10.45 14.67 -13.28
C GLY A 39 11.38 15.45 -14.22
N TYR A 40 11.54 16.74 -13.94
CA TYR A 40 12.32 17.64 -14.79
C TYR A 40 13.84 17.42 -14.64
N ARG A 41 14.60 17.64 -15.72
CA ARG A 41 16.05 17.61 -15.67
C ARG A 41 16.60 18.63 -14.67
N GLY A 42 17.64 18.25 -13.96
CA GLY A 42 18.31 19.12 -12.97
C GLY A 42 17.61 19.22 -11.60
N THR A 43 16.55 18.45 -11.38
CA THR A 43 15.86 18.42 -10.07
C THR A 43 16.42 17.38 -9.13
N ALA A 44 17.47 16.64 -9.50
CA ALA A 44 18.02 15.53 -8.71
C ALA A 44 16.97 14.50 -8.26
N MET A 45 15.96 14.26 -9.11
CA MET A 45 14.93 13.26 -8.90
C MET A 45 15.24 12.05 -9.78
N GLN A 46 15.45 10.92 -9.15
CA GLN A 46 15.78 9.68 -9.85
C GLN A 46 15.30 8.46 -9.08
N GLN A 47 14.96 7.42 -9.82
CA GLN A 47 14.67 6.09 -9.28
C GLN A 47 15.86 5.19 -9.61
N THR A 48 16.50 4.65 -8.58
CA THR A 48 17.58 3.68 -8.71
C THR A 48 17.10 2.33 -8.21
N VAL A 49 17.19 1.32 -9.04
CA VAL A 49 16.74 -0.05 -8.73
C VAL A 49 17.81 -1.07 -9.04
N ASN A 50 17.82 -2.18 -8.32
CA ASN A 50 18.48 -3.39 -8.74
C ASN A 50 17.47 -4.23 -9.54
N PRO A 51 17.66 -4.42 -10.86
CA PRO A 51 16.69 -5.13 -11.70
C PRO A 51 16.46 -6.58 -11.26
N ARG A 52 17.47 -7.26 -10.71
CA ARG A 52 17.34 -8.63 -10.22
C ARG A 52 16.41 -8.70 -9.01
N ILE A 53 16.56 -7.76 -8.07
CA ILE A 53 15.70 -7.68 -6.88
C ILE A 53 14.27 -7.32 -7.29
N LEU A 54 14.12 -6.34 -8.18
CA LEU A 54 12.81 -5.93 -8.68
C LEU A 54 12.09 -7.08 -9.40
N ALA A 55 12.79 -7.81 -10.26
CA ALA A 55 12.23 -8.97 -10.95
C ALA A 55 11.81 -10.07 -9.97
N ALA A 56 12.64 -10.37 -8.96
CA ALA A 56 12.32 -11.35 -7.93
C ALA A 56 11.09 -10.93 -7.10
N GLN A 57 10.99 -9.67 -6.73
CA GLN A 57 9.82 -9.13 -6.01
C GLN A 57 8.55 -9.23 -6.85
N GLN A 58 8.63 -8.89 -8.14
CA GLN A 58 7.49 -8.99 -9.05
C GLN A 58 7.07 -10.44 -9.29
N ALA A 59 8.02 -11.34 -9.44
CA ALA A 59 7.74 -12.77 -9.61
C ALA A 59 7.12 -13.43 -8.37
N ALA A 60 7.36 -12.87 -7.18
CA ALA A 60 6.76 -13.34 -5.93
C ALA A 60 5.29 -12.91 -5.76
N LEU A 61 4.81 -11.96 -6.55
CA LEU A 61 3.42 -11.53 -6.48
C LEU A 61 2.51 -12.57 -7.16
N PRO A 62 1.32 -12.85 -6.57
CA PRO A 62 0.36 -13.75 -7.20
C PRO A 62 -0.05 -13.24 -8.59
N PRO A 63 -0.15 -14.14 -9.57
CA PRO A 63 -0.59 -13.76 -10.92
C PRO A 63 -2.02 -13.21 -10.89
N VAL A 64 -2.28 -12.20 -11.70
CA VAL A 64 -3.63 -11.65 -11.85
C VAL A 64 -4.52 -12.70 -12.52
N PRO A 65 -5.68 -13.05 -11.94
CA PRO A 65 -6.63 -13.95 -12.60
C PRO A 65 -7.06 -13.40 -13.94
N ALA A 66 -7.30 -14.28 -14.90
CA ALA A 66 -7.85 -13.89 -16.18
C ALA A 66 -9.21 -13.20 -15.99
N ASP A 67 -9.45 -12.17 -16.78
CA ASP A 67 -10.74 -11.48 -16.77
C ASP A 67 -11.84 -12.40 -17.28
N LEU A 68 -12.98 -12.38 -16.61
CA LEU A 68 -14.17 -13.06 -17.10
C LEU A 68 -14.67 -12.33 -18.36
N PRO A 69 -15.14 -13.09 -19.38
CA PRO A 69 -15.65 -12.49 -20.60
C PRO A 69 -16.68 -11.39 -20.32
N ALA A 70 -16.58 -10.28 -21.03
CA ALA A 70 -17.58 -9.24 -20.97
C ALA A 70 -18.92 -9.81 -21.47
N ILE A 71 -20.00 -9.42 -20.80
CA ILE A 71 -21.32 -9.75 -21.24
C ILE A 71 -21.81 -8.60 -22.11
N PRO A 72 -22.27 -8.85 -23.34
CA PRO A 72 -22.82 -7.81 -24.19
C PRO A 72 -23.95 -7.07 -23.47
N ASP A 73 -23.96 -5.74 -23.56
CA ASP A 73 -25.10 -4.95 -23.13
C ASP A 73 -26.35 -5.39 -23.88
N GLY A 74 -27.31 -5.91 -23.15
CA GLY A 74 -28.58 -6.35 -23.69
C GLY A 74 -29.74 -6.00 -22.76
N PRO A 75 -30.96 -5.84 -23.30
CA PRO A 75 -32.13 -5.66 -22.46
C PRO A 75 -32.36 -6.94 -21.65
N GLY A 76 -32.14 -6.84 -20.34
CA GLY A 76 -32.38 -7.94 -19.40
C GLY A 76 -32.90 -7.38 -18.08
N PRO A 77 -33.54 -8.24 -17.25
CA PRO A 77 -33.98 -7.82 -15.95
C PRO A 77 -32.80 -7.38 -15.09
N LYS A 78 -32.99 -6.41 -14.22
CA LYS A 78 -31.99 -5.97 -13.27
C LYS A 78 -31.87 -6.96 -12.11
N ALA A 79 -30.69 -7.03 -11.51
CA ALA A 79 -30.44 -7.94 -10.41
C ALA A 79 -31.39 -7.72 -9.21
N LYS A 80 -31.79 -6.47 -8.93
CA LYS A 80 -32.77 -6.14 -7.87
C LYS A 80 -34.18 -6.65 -8.16
N ASP A 81 -34.54 -6.88 -9.42
CA ASP A 81 -35.88 -7.34 -9.83
C ASP A 81 -36.00 -8.87 -9.75
N VAL A 82 -34.86 -9.57 -9.80
CA VAL A 82 -34.80 -11.05 -9.80
C VAL A 82 -34.30 -11.62 -8.47
N TYR A 83 -33.31 -10.98 -7.87
CA TYR A 83 -32.71 -11.45 -6.63
C TYR A 83 -33.13 -10.60 -5.43
N GLN A 84 -33.32 -11.26 -4.30
CA GLN A 84 -33.64 -10.59 -3.04
C GLN A 84 -32.38 -10.04 -2.37
N ASN A 85 -32.54 -8.92 -1.65
CA ASN A 85 -31.52 -8.33 -0.79
C ASN A 85 -30.23 -7.86 -1.51
N VAL A 86 -30.35 -7.46 -2.78
CA VAL A 86 -29.24 -6.88 -3.56
C VAL A 86 -29.18 -5.37 -3.29
N LYS A 87 -28.26 -4.92 -2.43
CA LYS A 87 -28.20 -3.52 -1.95
C LYS A 87 -27.26 -2.62 -2.74
N VAL A 88 -26.17 -3.15 -3.31
CA VAL A 88 -25.13 -2.32 -3.94
C VAL A 88 -25.12 -2.44 -5.46
N LEU A 89 -25.27 -3.66 -6.00
CA LEU A 89 -25.16 -3.97 -7.43
C LEU A 89 -26.51 -4.23 -8.10
N GLY A 90 -27.62 -3.76 -7.50
CA GLY A 90 -28.98 -4.07 -7.92
C GLY A 90 -29.34 -3.55 -9.32
N ASP A 91 -28.70 -2.51 -9.79
CA ASP A 91 -28.98 -1.90 -11.10
C ASP A 91 -28.26 -2.58 -12.27
N LEU A 92 -27.37 -3.54 -12.00
CA LEU A 92 -26.71 -4.31 -13.04
C LEU A 92 -27.72 -5.30 -13.70
N PRO A 93 -27.60 -5.57 -15.00
CA PRO A 93 -28.24 -6.71 -15.62
C PRO A 93 -27.87 -8.00 -14.88
N VAL A 94 -28.81 -8.95 -14.79
CA VAL A 94 -28.61 -10.22 -14.05
C VAL A 94 -27.33 -10.94 -14.48
N ALA A 95 -27.07 -11.02 -15.77
CA ALA A 95 -25.89 -11.71 -16.29
C ALA A 95 -24.58 -11.04 -15.82
N ASP A 96 -24.52 -9.71 -15.86
CA ASP A 96 -23.34 -8.96 -15.40
C ASP A 96 -23.20 -9.01 -13.87
N PHE A 97 -24.32 -9.00 -13.13
CA PHE A 97 -24.32 -9.22 -11.68
C PHE A 97 -23.67 -10.57 -11.32
N VAL A 98 -24.07 -11.65 -11.98
CA VAL A 98 -23.50 -13.00 -11.75
C VAL A 98 -22.02 -13.03 -12.12
N ARG A 99 -21.63 -12.38 -13.21
CA ARG A 99 -20.23 -12.21 -13.59
C ARG A 99 -19.42 -11.49 -12.51
N HIS A 100 -19.96 -10.42 -11.91
CA HIS A 100 -19.31 -9.70 -10.80
C HIS A 100 -19.17 -10.60 -9.57
N MET A 101 -20.20 -11.39 -9.21
CA MET A 101 -20.11 -12.32 -8.06
C MET A 101 -19.02 -13.37 -8.28
N ASN A 102 -18.91 -13.93 -9.49
CA ASN A 102 -17.86 -14.88 -9.84
C ASN A 102 -16.47 -14.23 -9.77
N ALA A 103 -16.32 -13.02 -10.30
CA ALA A 103 -15.06 -12.28 -10.24
C ALA A 103 -14.65 -11.98 -8.80
N ILE A 104 -15.57 -11.48 -7.96
CA ILE A 104 -15.32 -11.20 -6.55
C ILE A 104 -14.90 -12.48 -5.81
N THR A 105 -15.53 -13.60 -6.12
CA THR A 105 -15.16 -14.90 -5.54
C THR A 105 -13.72 -15.28 -5.88
N GLN A 106 -13.31 -15.16 -7.14
CA GLN A 106 -11.94 -15.42 -7.57
C GLN A 106 -10.92 -14.46 -6.91
N TRP A 107 -11.30 -13.21 -6.73
CA TRP A 107 -10.42 -12.17 -6.20
C TRP A 107 -10.24 -12.20 -4.68
N VAL A 108 -11.23 -12.71 -3.94
CA VAL A 108 -11.27 -12.61 -2.48
C VAL A 108 -11.21 -13.98 -1.82
N SER A 109 -11.94 -14.97 -2.31
CA SER A 109 -12.04 -16.29 -1.66
C SER A 109 -12.18 -17.41 -2.68
N PRO A 110 -11.16 -17.64 -3.52
CA PRO A 110 -11.21 -18.70 -4.53
C PRO A 110 -11.31 -20.11 -3.93
N THR A 111 -10.81 -20.31 -2.72
CA THR A 111 -10.80 -21.63 -2.05
C THR A 111 -12.16 -21.96 -1.44
N GLU A 112 -12.77 -21.03 -0.72
CA GLU A 112 -14.05 -21.26 -0.03
C GLU A 112 -15.25 -20.94 -0.93
N GLY A 113 -15.01 -20.25 -2.04
CA GLY A 113 -16.04 -19.93 -3.03
C GLY A 113 -17.12 -19.00 -2.49
N CYS A 114 -18.31 -19.13 -3.05
CA CYS A 114 -19.48 -18.32 -2.69
C CYS A 114 -19.87 -18.49 -1.20
N ALA A 115 -19.59 -19.68 -0.64
CA ALA A 115 -19.94 -20.01 0.73
C ALA A 115 -19.17 -19.17 1.77
N TYR A 116 -18.09 -18.50 1.40
CA TYR A 116 -17.40 -17.56 2.29
C TYR A 116 -18.31 -16.39 2.72
N CYS A 117 -19.05 -15.82 1.77
CA CYS A 117 -19.93 -14.69 2.02
C CYS A 117 -21.42 -15.05 2.15
N HIS A 118 -21.87 -16.11 1.50
CA HIS A 118 -23.26 -16.48 1.42
C HIS A 118 -23.56 -17.76 2.19
N ASN A 119 -24.77 -17.84 2.77
CA ASN A 119 -25.32 -19.11 3.19
C ASN A 119 -25.83 -19.87 1.94
N PRO A 120 -25.28 -21.08 1.63
CA PRO A 120 -25.68 -21.81 0.43
C PRO A 120 -27.18 -22.16 0.37
N ALA A 121 -27.85 -22.30 1.53
CA ALA A 121 -29.28 -22.59 1.59
C ALA A 121 -30.15 -21.36 1.29
N ASN A 122 -29.62 -20.14 1.54
CA ASN A 122 -30.31 -18.89 1.28
C ASN A 122 -29.31 -17.76 1.00
N LEU A 123 -29.01 -17.52 -0.28
CA LEU A 123 -28.03 -16.52 -0.69
C LEU A 123 -28.44 -15.08 -0.33
N ALA A 124 -29.73 -14.83 -0.09
CA ALA A 124 -30.26 -13.52 0.29
C ALA A 124 -30.03 -13.17 1.77
N GLU A 125 -29.80 -14.16 2.61
CA GLU A 125 -29.66 -14.01 4.05
C GLU A 125 -28.38 -13.24 4.44
N ASP A 126 -28.46 -12.45 5.51
CA ASP A 126 -27.34 -11.66 6.06
C ASP A 126 -26.73 -12.27 7.33
N SER A 127 -26.89 -13.59 7.52
CA SER A 127 -26.34 -14.30 8.68
C SER A 127 -24.81 -14.29 8.77
N LYS A 128 -24.13 -14.15 7.65
CA LYS A 128 -22.66 -14.10 7.61
C LYS A 128 -22.15 -12.67 7.65
N TYR A 129 -21.35 -12.35 8.67
CA TYR A 129 -20.71 -11.04 8.76
C TYR A 129 -19.86 -10.69 7.53
N THR A 130 -19.25 -11.68 6.89
CA THR A 130 -18.45 -11.51 5.67
C THR A 130 -19.25 -10.92 4.52
N LYS A 131 -20.55 -11.22 4.42
CA LYS A 131 -21.44 -10.60 3.43
C LYS A 131 -21.71 -9.12 3.73
N VAL A 132 -21.87 -8.77 5.00
CA VAL A 132 -22.02 -7.37 5.44
C VAL A 132 -20.75 -6.59 5.14
N VAL A 133 -19.59 -7.16 5.47
CA VAL A 133 -18.28 -6.59 5.17
C VAL A 133 -18.09 -6.40 3.65
N ALA A 134 -18.41 -7.43 2.84
CA ALA A 134 -18.26 -7.37 1.39
C ALA A 134 -19.07 -6.23 0.75
N ARG A 135 -20.29 -5.96 1.22
CA ARG A 135 -21.06 -4.79 0.76
C ARG A 135 -20.33 -3.47 1.02
N ARG A 136 -19.79 -3.32 2.22
CA ARG A 136 -19.05 -2.09 2.56
C ARG A 136 -17.77 -1.96 1.76
N MET A 137 -17.08 -3.08 1.47
CA MET A 137 -15.91 -3.09 0.58
C MET A 137 -16.28 -2.74 -0.86
N LEU A 138 -17.43 -3.17 -1.36
CA LEU A 138 -17.95 -2.74 -2.67
C LEU A 138 -18.21 -1.23 -2.72
N GLU A 139 -18.86 -0.68 -1.70
CA GLU A 139 -19.09 0.77 -1.60
C GLU A 139 -17.76 1.53 -1.57
N MET A 140 -16.80 1.08 -0.77
CA MET A 140 -15.44 1.64 -0.72
C MET A 140 -14.75 1.61 -2.08
N THR A 141 -14.78 0.46 -2.76
CA THR A 141 -14.17 0.30 -4.09
C THR A 141 -14.79 1.27 -5.10
N ARG A 142 -16.11 1.39 -5.11
CA ARG A 142 -16.86 2.33 -5.97
C ARG A 142 -16.49 3.77 -5.66
N ASN A 143 -16.39 4.13 -4.38
CA ASN A 143 -15.96 5.46 -3.97
C ASN A 143 -14.52 5.77 -4.40
N ILE A 144 -13.60 4.83 -4.23
CA ILE A 144 -12.20 5.00 -4.68
C ILE A 144 -12.15 5.25 -6.18
N ASN A 145 -12.84 4.45 -6.97
CA ASN A 145 -12.84 4.57 -8.43
C ASN A 145 -13.49 5.86 -8.93
N ALA A 146 -14.50 6.38 -8.22
CA ALA A 146 -15.20 7.59 -8.60
C ALA A 146 -14.51 8.88 -8.13
N ASN A 147 -14.05 8.91 -6.88
CA ASN A 147 -13.67 10.15 -6.20
C ASN A 147 -12.16 10.32 -6.01
N TRP A 148 -11.35 9.25 -6.15
CA TRP A 148 -9.91 9.30 -5.97
C TRP A 148 -9.11 9.13 -7.27
N THR A 149 -9.68 9.58 -8.38
CA THR A 149 -9.06 9.49 -9.72
C THR A 149 -7.71 10.20 -9.81
N GLN A 150 -7.44 11.19 -8.96
CA GLN A 150 -6.13 11.86 -8.86
C GLN A 150 -5.02 10.92 -8.31
N HIS A 151 -5.41 9.85 -7.60
CA HIS A 151 -4.47 8.82 -7.14
C HIS A 151 -4.52 7.57 -8.00
N VAL A 152 -5.70 6.97 -8.17
CA VAL A 152 -5.86 5.70 -8.90
C VAL A 152 -5.92 5.88 -10.42
N ALA A 153 -6.07 7.12 -10.88
CA ALA A 153 -6.16 7.51 -12.29
C ALA A 153 -7.22 6.67 -13.04
N GLN A 154 -6.92 6.35 -14.29
CA GLN A 154 -7.78 5.52 -15.13
C GLN A 154 -7.64 4.01 -14.84
N THR A 155 -6.65 3.60 -14.05
CA THR A 155 -6.44 2.21 -13.67
C THR A 155 -7.57 1.73 -12.78
N GLY A 156 -7.98 2.57 -11.82
CA GLY A 156 -8.93 2.20 -10.80
C GLY A 156 -8.43 1.06 -9.91
N VAL A 157 -9.31 0.53 -9.08
CA VAL A 157 -9.05 -0.61 -8.22
C VAL A 157 -10.16 -1.65 -8.36
N THR A 158 -9.79 -2.92 -8.21
CA THR A 158 -10.70 -4.06 -8.04
C THR A 158 -10.49 -4.68 -6.66
N CYS A 159 -11.32 -5.63 -6.27
CA CYS A 159 -11.07 -6.38 -5.04
C CYS A 159 -9.70 -7.08 -5.08
N TYR A 160 -9.29 -7.56 -6.25
CA TYR A 160 -7.99 -8.21 -6.43
C TYR A 160 -6.81 -7.28 -6.16
N THR A 161 -6.94 -5.98 -6.40
CA THR A 161 -5.87 -5.00 -6.15
C THR A 161 -5.34 -5.07 -4.72
N CYS A 162 -6.22 -5.31 -3.74
CA CYS A 162 -5.87 -5.43 -2.33
C CYS A 162 -5.84 -6.89 -1.84
N HIS A 163 -6.81 -7.71 -2.23
CA HIS A 163 -7.01 -9.06 -1.67
C HIS A 163 -6.11 -10.14 -2.24
N ARG A 164 -5.75 -10.08 -3.51
CA ARG A 164 -4.84 -11.04 -4.17
C ARG A 164 -5.27 -12.51 -3.98
N GLY A 165 -6.58 -12.78 -4.01
CA GLY A 165 -7.14 -14.10 -3.79
C GLY A 165 -7.22 -14.54 -2.32
N LYS A 166 -7.03 -13.61 -1.38
CA LYS A 166 -7.10 -13.88 0.07
C LYS A 166 -8.26 -13.12 0.71
N PRO A 167 -9.09 -13.77 1.54
CA PRO A 167 -10.20 -13.11 2.24
C PRO A 167 -9.79 -11.92 3.09
N VAL A 168 -8.58 -11.97 3.64
CA VAL A 168 -7.92 -10.84 4.30
C VAL A 168 -6.72 -10.46 3.46
N PRO A 169 -6.59 -9.21 3.06
CA PRO A 169 -5.38 -8.75 2.42
C PRO A 169 -4.16 -9.09 3.28
N GLU A 170 -3.09 -9.54 2.67
CA GLU A 170 -1.87 -9.92 3.39
C GLU A 170 -1.19 -8.71 4.05
N GLN A 171 -1.28 -7.57 3.37
CA GLN A 171 -0.70 -6.33 3.82
C GLN A 171 -1.81 -5.44 4.43
N VAL A 172 -1.90 -5.47 5.76
CA VAL A 172 -2.82 -4.64 6.57
C VAL A 172 -2.11 -4.21 7.84
N TRP A 173 -2.66 -3.22 8.53
CA TRP A 173 -2.12 -2.79 9.82
C TRP A 173 -3.20 -2.71 10.90
N PHE A 174 -2.77 -2.88 12.12
CA PHE A 174 -3.55 -2.67 13.34
C PHE A 174 -2.87 -1.61 14.19
N THR A 175 -3.64 -0.93 15.02
CA THR A 175 -3.08 0.03 15.97
C THR A 175 -2.14 -0.70 16.93
N ALA A 176 -0.91 -0.22 17.03
CA ALA A 176 0.05 -0.78 17.96
C ALA A 176 -0.38 -0.52 19.41
N LYS A 177 -0.26 -1.54 20.27
CA LYS A 177 -0.36 -1.28 21.71
C LYS A 177 0.75 -0.31 22.12
N PRO A 178 0.42 0.73 22.91
CA PRO A 178 1.47 1.56 23.50
C PRO A 178 2.42 0.65 24.31
N PRO A 179 3.72 0.96 24.31
CA PRO A 179 4.67 0.22 25.14
C PRO A 179 4.18 0.27 26.58
N LYS A 180 4.36 -0.82 27.31
CA LYS A 180 4.16 -0.79 28.74
C LYS A 180 5.12 0.26 29.30
N GLN A 181 4.61 1.21 30.02
CA GLN A 181 5.42 2.20 30.74
C GLN A 181 6.15 1.52 31.89
N ASN A 182 7.04 0.61 31.56
CA ASN A 182 7.58 -0.35 32.52
C ASN A 182 8.77 0.16 33.28
N SER A 183 9.12 1.42 33.21
CA SER A 183 10.37 1.60 33.95
C SER A 183 11.00 2.95 33.85
N GLN A 184 10.28 3.98 33.43
CA GLN A 184 11.21 5.03 33.12
C GLN A 184 10.85 6.42 33.62
N PRO A 185 10.76 6.62 34.96
CA PRO A 185 10.99 7.96 35.49
C PRO A 185 12.39 8.47 35.16
N MET A 186 13.37 7.55 34.95
CA MET A 186 14.77 7.92 34.74
C MET A 186 15.17 8.20 33.29
N LEU A 187 14.52 7.60 32.32
CA LEU A 187 14.90 7.75 30.91
C LEU A 187 13.91 8.58 30.07
N GLY A 188 12.83 9.07 30.66
CA GLY A 188 11.84 9.88 29.97
C GLY A 188 10.85 9.07 29.15
N ASN A 189 9.99 9.76 28.41
CA ASN A 189 9.05 9.16 27.47
C ASN A 189 9.80 8.73 26.21
N ASP A 190 9.59 7.48 25.76
CA ASP A 190 10.22 6.96 24.54
C ASP A 190 9.63 7.54 23.25
N PHE A 191 8.58 8.35 23.33
CA PHE A 191 7.89 8.96 22.20
C PHE A 191 7.52 7.94 21.09
N MET A 192 7.25 6.69 21.49
CA MET A 192 6.96 5.57 20.58
C MET A 192 8.18 5.14 19.74
N GLN A 193 9.39 5.49 20.13
CA GLN A 193 10.63 5.17 19.42
C GLN A 193 11.33 3.91 19.98
N ASN A 194 12.47 3.59 19.42
CA ASN A 194 13.40 2.55 19.90
C ASN A 194 12.82 1.12 19.91
N LYS A 195 11.76 0.88 19.16
CA LYS A 195 11.23 -0.45 18.89
C LYS A 195 11.57 -0.85 17.46
N ALA A 196 12.54 -1.75 17.31
CA ALA A 196 12.95 -2.23 16.00
C ALA A 196 11.83 -3.06 15.36
N ILE A 197 11.20 -2.50 14.32
CA ILE A 197 10.16 -3.16 13.52
C ILE A 197 10.36 -2.91 12.02
N GLY A 198 9.89 -3.83 11.19
CA GLY A 198 10.01 -3.72 9.73
C GLY A 198 9.32 -2.50 9.13
N ALA A 199 8.21 -2.02 9.73
CA ALA A 199 7.46 -0.87 9.26
C ALA A 199 8.29 0.44 9.18
N VAL A 200 9.32 0.57 10.02
CA VAL A 200 10.25 1.69 10.02
C VAL A 200 11.68 1.26 9.67
N ALA A 201 11.83 0.21 8.90
CA ALA A 201 13.11 -0.33 8.43
C ALA A 201 14.10 -0.60 9.56
N TRP A 202 13.62 -1.09 10.71
CA TRP A 202 14.43 -1.44 11.90
C TRP A 202 15.21 -0.27 12.50
N THR A 203 14.70 0.95 12.31
CA THR A 203 15.29 2.18 12.84
C THR A 203 14.69 2.58 14.19
N SER A 204 15.22 3.63 14.80
CA SER A 204 14.68 4.26 16.02
C SER A 204 13.50 5.20 15.77
N LEU A 205 12.97 5.26 14.55
CA LEU A 205 11.81 6.08 14.22
C LEU A 205 10.56 5.60 14.98
N PRO A 206 9.53 6.46 15.14
CA PRO A 206 8.28 6.07 15.78
C PRO A 206 7.67 4.83 15.13
N TYR A 207 7.34 3.83 15.94
CA TYR A 207 6.91 2.51 15.47
C TYR A 207 5.45 2.43 15.03
N ASP A 208 4.66 3.48 15.20
CA ASP A 208 3.33 3.63 14.61
C ASP A 208 3.32 4.78 13.61
N PRO A 209 3.77 4.54 12.36
CA PRO A 209 3.80 5.58 11.34
C PRO A 209 2.42 5.82 10.70
N TYR A 210 1.39 5.11 11.11
CA TYR A 210 0.10 5.07 10.41
C TYR A 210 -1.01 5.85 11.11
N SER A 211 -1.13 5.73 12.44
CA SER A 211 -2.29 6.25 13.19
C SER A 211 -2.50 7.75 13.01
N HIS A 212 -1.43 8.53 13.00
CA HIS A 212 -1.51 9.98 12.84
C HIS A 212 -2.04 10.43 11.48
N TYR A 213 -1.68 9.70 10.42
CA TYR A 213 -1.90 10.12 9.04
C TYR A 213 -2.96 9.31 8.30
N LEU A 214 -3.09 8.01 8.61
CA LEU A 214 -3.99 7.10 7.90
C LEU A 214 -5.28 6.78 8.69
N SER A 215 -5.39 7.25 9.94
CA SER A 215 -6.61 7.28 10.75
C SER A 215 -6.84 8.66 11.34
N GLY A 216 -5.80 9.29 11.89
CA GLY A 216 -5.85 10.67 12.36
C GLY A 216 -5.92 11.69 11.22
N LYS A 217 -6.22 12.93 11.58
CA LYS A 217 -6.35 14.05 10.63
C LYS A 217 -5.09 14.92 10.56
N GLU A 218 -3.97 14.45 11.10
CA GLU A 218 -2.76 15.23 11.15
C GLU A 218 -2.21 15.54 9.76
N ASN A 219 -1.62 16.72 9.64
CA ASN A 219 -0.98 17.14 8.41
C ASN A 219 0.43 16.53 8.35
N ILE A 220 0.75 15.90 7.22
CA ILE A 220 2.08 15.35 6.97
C ILE A 220 3.16 16.44 6.74
N ARG A 221 2.75 17.69 6.53
CA ARG A 221 3.68 18.79 6.26
C ARG A 221 4.41 19.19 7.52
N VAL A 222 5.74 19.02 7.55
CA VAL A 222 6.63 19.39 8.67
C VAL A 222 7.34 20.73 8.46
N TYR A 223 7.14 21.37 7.31
CA TYR A 223 7.74 22.66 7.01
C TYR A 223 7.07 23.77 7.82
N THR A 224 7.86 24.52 8.57
CA THR A 224 7.43 25.74 9.24
C THR A 224 8.18 26.94 8.68
N ALA A 225 7.58 28.12 8.73
CA ALA A 225 8.26 29.37 8.38
C ALA A 225 9.26 29.81 9.44
N GLN A 226 9.22 29.17 10.64
CA GLN A 226 10.07 29.51 11.77
C GLN A 226 10.86 28.28 12.24
N PRO A 227 12.14 28.43 12.60
CA PRO A 227 13.00 27.30 12.98
C PRO A 227 12.67 26.70 14.36
N LEU A 228 11.97 27.44 15.22
CA LEU A 228 11.64 27.01 16.57
C LEU A 228 10.12 26.82 16.73
N PRO A 229 9.68 25.82 17.54
CA PRO A 229 8.26 25.63 17.84
C PRO A 229 7.73 26.84 18.60
N GLN A 230 6.54 27.29 18.21
CA GLN A 230 5.86 28.36 18.95
C GLN A 230 5.21 27.79 20.23
N LYS A 231 5.34 28.53 21.32
CA LYS A 231 4.83 28.12 22.63
C LYS A 231 3.32 27.92 22.57
N GLY A 232 2.86 26.69 22.79
CA GLY A 232 1.47 26.41 23.15
C GLY A 232 0.55 25.84 22.07
N THR A 233 0.99 25.62 20.83
CA THR A 233 0.05 25.23 19.76
C THR A 233 0.40 24.02 18.95
N GLU A 234 1.64 23.53 18.96
CA GLU A 234 2.03 22.43 18.06
C GLU A 234 3.08 21.49 18.65
N ARG A 235 3.12 20.26 18.16
CA ARG A 235 4.18 19.30 18.40
C ARG A 235 5.53 19.92 18.05
N ALA A 236 6.53 19.52 18.79
CA ALA A 236 7.89 19.87 18.44
C ALA A 236 8.19 19.47 16.98
N PRO A 237 8.73 20.36 16.15
CA PRO A 237 8.99 20.07 14.74
C PRO A 237 9.79 18.78 14.49
N ILE A 238 10.71 18.44 15.39
CA ILE A 238 11.49 17.20 15.33
C ILE A 238 10.58 15.97 15.44
N GLN A 239 9.66 15.93 16.41
CA GLN A 239 8.75 14.79 16.59
C GLN A 239 7.84 14.60 15.38
N THR A 240 7.32 15.68 14.83
CA THR A 240 6.49 15.64 13.62
C THR A 240 7.32 15.18 12.40
N ALA A 241 8.58 15.63 12.30
CA ALA A 241 9.48 15.21 11.25
C ALA A 241 9.79 13.69 11.33
N GLU A 242 10.04 13.17 12.52
CA GLU A 242 10.30 11.74 12.76
C GLU A 242 9.08 10.88 12.41
N GLN A 243 7.88 11.29 12.80
CA GLN A 243 6.64 10.61 12.45
C GLN A 243 6.39 10.62 10.93
N THR A 244 6.61 11.77 10.29
CA THR A 244 6.54 11.88 8.84
C THR A 244 7.57 10.99 8.16
N TYR A 245 8.81 10.98 8.67
CA TYR A 245 9.88 10.16 8.12
C TYR A 245 9.56 8.66 8.26
N ALA A 246 9.01 8.24 9.40
CA ALA A 246 8.55 6.86 9.59
C ALA A 246 7.50 6.46 8.52
N LEU A 247 6.55 7.33 8.20
CA LEU A 247 5.59 7.09 7.12
C LEU A 247 6.27 7.07 5.74
N MET A 248 7.30 7.91 5.50
CA MET A 248 8.06 7.90 4.23
C MET A 248 8.85 6.59 4.05
N MET A 249 9.38 6.01 5.12
CA MET A 249 10.00 4.68 5.07
C MET A 249 8.99 3.62 4.63
N HIS A 250 7.78 3.65 5.17
CA HIS A 250 6.70 2.79 4.71
C HIS A 250 6.38 3.01 3.22
N PHE A 251 6.34 4.25 2.75
CA PHE A 251 6.08 4.54 1.33
C PHE A 251 7.15 3.93 0.43
N SER A 252 8.42 4.12 0.77
CA SER A 252 9.51 3.53 -0.01
C SER A 252 9.39 2.01 -0.14
N GLN A 253 9.08 1.33 0.95
CA GLN A 253 8.88 -0.12 0.97
C GLN A 253 7.62 -0.54 0.21
N ALA A 254 6.50 0.11 0.50
CA ALA A 254 5.20 -0.22 -0.09
C ALA A 254 5.15 -0.04 -1.61
N LEU A 255 5.87 0.95 -2.13
CA LEU A 255 5.90 1.27 -3.55
C LEU A 255 7.14 0.72 -4.26
N GLY A 256 8.14 0.21 -3.54
CA GLY A 256 9.41 -0.20 -4.14
C GLY A 256 10.18 0.96 -4.78
N VAL A 257 10.15 2.15 -4.18
CA VAL A 257 10.75 3.36 -4.74
C VAL A 257 11.73 4.04 -3.79
N ASN A 258 12.67 4.79 -4.34
CA ASN A 258 13.57 5.64 -3.57
C ASN A 258 12.89 6.96 -3.16
N CYS A 259 13.44 7.64 -2.17
CA CYS A 259 12.98 8.98 -1.76
C CYS A 259 12.94 9.97 -2.93
N THR A 260 13.93 9.89 -3.81
CA THR A 260 14.08 10.74 -4.99
C THR A 260 13.10 10.45 -6.12
N HIS A 261 12.27 9.41 -6.00
CA HIS A 261 11.12 9.19 -6.87
C HIS A 261 10.04 10.28 -6.70
N CYS A 262 9.87 10.75 -5.46
CA CYS A 262 8.86 11.74 -5.09
C CYS A 262 9.45 13.08 -4.64
N HIS A 263 10.71 13.13 -4.25
CA HIS A 263 11.34 14.33 -3.72
C HIS A 263 12.52 14.80 -4.56
N ASN A 264 12.60 16.12 -4.77
CA ASN A 264 13.84 16.75 -5.17
C ASN A 264 14.79 16.77 -3.97
N SER A 265 15.91 16.05 -4.05
CA SER A 265 16.87 15.96 -2.93
C SER A 265 17.54 17.29 -2.56
N GLN A 266 17.52 18.27 -3.46
CA GLN A 266 18.00 19.63 -3.21
C GLN A 266 16.94 20.52 -2.54
N ALA A 267 15.65 20.15 -2.63
CA ALA A 267 14.54 20.92 -2.10
C ALA A 267 13.35 20.01 -1.73
N PHE A 268 13.45 19.28 -0.62
CA PHE A 268 12.43 18.32 -0.17
C PHE A 268 11.03 18.93 -0.01
N SER A 269 10.94 20.21 0.30
CA SER A 269 9.68 20.94 0.41
C SER A 269 9.01 21.20 -0.94
N GLN A 270 9.76 21.11 -2.06
CA GLN A 270 9.23 21.38 -3.38
C GLN A 270 8.06 20.45 -3.72
N TRP A 271 7.02 21.02 -4.31
CA TRP A 271 5.87 20.26 -4.76
C TRP A 271 6.09 19.73 -6.18
N VAL A 272 5.95 18.42 -6.34
CA VAL A 272 6.14 17.73 -7.63
C VAL A 272 5.01 16.73 -7.87
N PRO A 273 4.73 16.32 -9.12
CA PRO A 273 3.57 15.47 -9.45
C PRO A 273 3.47 14.17 -8.65
N ASN A 274 4.58 13.46 -8.45
CA ASN A 274 4.56 12.20 -7.69
C ASN A 274 4.25 12.43 -6.20
N LYS A 275 4.72 13.55 -5.64
CA LYS A 275 4.39 13.95 -4.27
C LYS A 275 2.90 14.31 -4.14
N ALA A 276 2.32 14.95 -5.17
CA ALA A 276 0.88 15.23 -5.22
C ALA A 276 0.05 13.94 -5.23
N LYS A 277 0.43 12.96 -6.05
CA LYS A 277 -0.23 11.64 -6.07
C LYS A 277 -0.17 10.95 -4.70
N ALA A 278 0.98 10.97 -4.04
CA ALA A 278 1.14 10.39 -2.71
C ALA A 278 0.25 11.10 -1.66
N TRP A 279 0.14 12.42 -1.74
CA TRP A 279 -0.74 13.20 -0.86
C TRP A 279 -2.22 12.82 -1.01
N HIS A 280 -2.70 12.62 -2.26
CA HIS A 280 -4.03 12.08 -2.51
C HIS A 280 -4.19 10.66 -1.97
N GLY A 281 -3.15 9.82 -2.10
CA GLY A 281 -3.14 8.47 -1.56
C GLY A 281 -3.27 8.40 -0.04
N ILE A 282 -2.62 9.30 0.70
CA ILE A 282 -2.77 9.41 2.16
C ILE A 282 -4.24 9.70 2.52
N ARG A 283 -4.86 10.66 1.85
CA ARG A 283 -6.24 11.06 2.12
C ARG A 283 -7.24 9.96 1.75
N MET A 284 -7.00 9.30 0.62
CA MET A 284 -7.79 8.14 0.18
C MET A 284 -7.72 6.99 1.20
N ALA A 285 -6.52 6.63 1.65
CA ALA A 285 -6.35 5.58 2.66
C ALA A 285 -7.00 5.96 4.00
N ARG A 286 -6.92 7.23 4.40
CA ARG A 286 -7.58 7.76 5.59
C ARG A 286 -9.09 7.63 5.49
N GLU A 287 -9.69 8.04 4.38
CA GLU A 287 -11.13 7.90 4.14
C GLU A 287 -11.54 6.43 4.11
N ALA A 288 -10.81 5.57 3.39
CA ALA A 288 -11.08 4.15 3.37
C ALA A 288 -11.10 3.55 4.78
N ASN A 289 -10.14 3.93 5.64
CA ASN A 289 -10.08 3.45 7.02
C ASN A 289 -11.22 4.00 7.88
N ASN A 290 -11.46 5.32 7.84
CA ASN A 290 -12.38 5.96 8.76
C ASN A 290 -13.84 5.76 8.38
N ASP A 291 -14.15 5.82 7.08
CA ASP A 291 -15.54 5.84 6.63
C ASP A 291 -16.05 4.45 6.23
N TYR A 292 -15.15 3.53 5.86
CA TYR A 292 -15.55 2.20 5.39
C TYR A 292 -15.10 1.05 6.29
N VAL A 293 -13.86 1.06 6.76
CA VAL A 293 -13.28 -0.07 7.50
C VAL A 293 -13.59 0.00 9.00
N THR A 294 -13.27 1.12 9.64
CA THR A 294 -13.47 1.29 11.10
C THR A 294 -14.93 1.11 11.55
N PRO A 295 -15.94 1.59 10.82
CA PRO A 295 -17.35 1.37 11.21
C PRO A 295 -17.78 -0.10 11.25
N LEU A 296 -17.02 -0.99 10.62
CA LEU A 296 -17.28 -2.43 10.62
C LEU A 296 -16.79 -3.15 11.88
N THR A 297 -16.12 -2.47 12.81
CA THR A 297 -15.52 -3.10 14.00
C THR A 297 -16.51 -4.00 14.73
N ALA A 298 -17.74 -3.54 14.94
CA ALA A 298 -18.78 -4.32 15.62
C ALA A 298 -19.27 -5.54 14.82
N SER A 299 -19.02 -5.59 13.52
CA SER A 299 -19.43 -6.71 12.66
C SER A 299 -18.42 -7.87 12.69
N PHE A 300 -17.17 -7.60 13.09
CA PHE A 300 -16.13 -8.63 13.10
C PHE A 300 -16.14 -9.45 14.40
N PRO A 301 -15.92 -10.77 14.32
CA PRO A 301 -15.69 -11.57 15.50
C PRO A 301 -14.36 -11.20 16.17
N GLY A 302 -14.26 -11.36 17.48
CA GLY A 302 -13.12 -10.91 18.27
C GLY A 302 -11.75 -11.46 17.81
N ASN A 303 -11.73 -12.69 17.27
CA ASN A 303 -10.49 -13.29 16.72
C ASN A 303 -10.00 -12.66 15.41
N ARG A 304 -10.75 -11.73 14.85
CA ARG A 304 -10.40 -10.97 13.65
C ARG A 304 -9.97 -9.53 13.94
N LEU A 305 -10.07 -9.13 15.21
CA LEU A 305 -9.66 -7.81 15.68
C LEU A 305 -8.19 -7.81 16.11
N GLY A 306 -7.57 -6.66 15.98
CA GLY A 306 -6.19 -6.41 16.40
C GLY A 306 -6.03 -6.35 17.92
N PRO A 307 -4.80 -6.12 18.39
CA PRO A 307 -4.46 -6.14 19.80
C PRO A 307 -5.12 -5.03 20.62
N THR A 308 -5.64 -4.00 19.99
CA THR A 308 -6.39 -2.89 20.61
C THR A 308 -7.89 -2.99 20.38
N GLY A 309 -8.37 -4.11 19.81
CA GLY A 309 -9.79 -4.32 19.48
C GLY A 309 -10.23 -3.62 18.18
N ASP A 310 -9.30 -3.21 17.37
CA ASP A 310 -9.53 -2.53 16.10
C ASP A 310 -9.53 -3.50 14.91
N VAL A 311 -10.19 -3.13 13.82
CA VAL A 311 -10.19 -3.90 12.57
C VAL A 311 -8.89 -3.73 11.80
N ALA A 312 -8.59 -4.69 10.93
CA ALA A 312 -7.51 -4.59 9.95
C ALA A 312 -7.72 -3.39 9.03
N LYS A 313 -6.76 -2.45 9.02
CA LYS A 313 -6.84 -1.21 8.25
C LYS A 313 -5.96 -1.26 7.01
N VAL A 314 -6.31 -0.46 6.02
CA VAL A 314 -5.54 -0.33 4.78
C VAL A 314 -4.42 0.71 4.93
N TYR A 315 -3.30 0.47 4.26
CA TYR A 315 -2.18 1.38 4.09
C TYR A 315 -1.60 1.22 2.67
N CYS A 316 -0.54 1.91 2.34
CA CYS A 316 -0.02 1.90 0.96
C CYS A 316 0.32 0.49 0.46
N ALA A 317 0.92 -0.34 1.32
CA ALA A 317 1.29 -1.70 0.95
C ALA A 317 0.08 -2.61 0.67
N THR A 318 -1.11 -2.33 1.19
CA THR A 318 -2.31 -3.13 0.93
C THR A 318 -2.59 -3.27 -0.57
N CYS A 319 -2.42 -2.18 -1.32
CA CYS A 319 -2.64 -2.15 -2.76
C CYS A 319 -1.33 -2.25 -3.56
N HIS A 320 -0.25 -1.58 -3.10
CA HIS A 320 1.00 -1.47 -3.86
C HIS A 320 1.89 -2.71 -3.77
N GLN A 321 2.01 -3.32 -2.59
CA GLN A 321 2.75 -4.59 -2.38
C GLN A 321 4.17 -4.59 -2.98
N GLY A 322 4.92 -3.50 -2.75
CA GLY A 322 6.30 -3.36 -3.21
C GLY A 322 6.45 -2.86 -4.65
N VAL A 323 5.36 -2.48 -5.32
CA VAL A 323 5.40 -1.97 -6.68
C VAL A 323 4.69 -0.63 -6.82
N ASN A 324 5.30 0.31 -7.55
CA ASN A 324 4.78 1.66 -7.73
C ASN A 324 3.40 1.69 -8.41
N LYS A 325 3.17 0.77 -9.35
CA LYS A 325 1.86 0.62 -10.01
C LYS A 325 1.25 -0.71 -9.63
N PRO A 326 0.20 -0.74 -8.79
CA PRO A 326 -0.49 -1.98 -8.46
C PRO A 326 -0.86 -2.76 -9.73
N LEU A 327 -0.68 -4.08 -9.71
CA LEU A 327 -0.96 -4.98 -10.85
C LEU A 327 -0.27 -4.57 -12.17
N GLY A 328 0.91 -3.91 -12.08
CA GLY A 328 1.59 -3.40 -13.27
C GLY A 328 0.86 -2.24 -13.98
N GLY A 329 -0.18 -1.68 -13.39
CA GLY A 329 -1.03 -0.65 -13.97
C GLY A 329 -2.15 -1.21 -14.87
N LEU A 330 -2.50 -2.47 -14.71
CA LEU A 330 -3.60 -3.11 -15.43
C LEU A 330 -4.94 -2.41 -15.14
N GLN A 331 -5.68 -2.07 -16.18
CA GLN A 331 -6.94 -1.32 -16.09
C GLN A 331 -8.17 -2.25 -15.94
N GLN A 332 -8.06 -3.23 -15.05
CA GLN A 332 -9.09 -4.25 -14.85
C GLN A 332 -10.43 -3.66 -14.39
N ALA A 333 -10.41 -2.59 -13.59
CA ALA A 333 -11.65 -1.97 -13.08
C ALA A 333 -12.61 -1.51 -14.18
N LYS A 334 -12.11 -1.16 -15.37
CA LYS A 334 -12.94 -0.74 -16.52
C LYS A 334 -13.81 -1.85 -17.08
N LEU A 335 -13.39 -3.09 -16.90
CA LEU A 335 -14.13 -4.27 -17.39
C LEU A 335 -15.31 -4.64 -16.47
N TYR A 336 -15.45 -3.98 -15.33
CA TYR A 336 -16.44 -4.27 -14.30
C TYR A 336 -17.24 -3.02 -13.92
N PRO A 337 -18.31 -2.69 -14.69
CA PRO A 337 -19.10 -1.46 -14.46
C PRO A 337 -19.64 -1.33 -13.04
N GLY A 338 -19.97 -2.44 -12.40
CA GLY A 338 -20.46 -2.45 -11.02
C GLY A 338 -19.45 -1.93 -9.99
N LEU A 339 -18.16 -1.88 -10.34
CA LEU A 339 -17.11 -1.30 -9.49
C LEU A 339 -16.88 0.19 -9.77
N GLN A 340 -17.54 0.76 -10.78
CA GLN A 340 -17.52 2.19 -11.02
C GLN A 340 -18.60 2.86 -10.15
N GLY A 341 -18.19 3.84 -9.37
CA GLY A 341 -19.11 4.65 -8.58
C GLY A 341 -19.64 5.85 -9.39
N VAL A 342 -20.66 6.48 -8.87
CA VAL A 342 -21.04 7.84 -9.31
C VAL A 342 -20.16 8.81 -8.56
N ALA A 343 -19.42 9.65 -9.27
CA ALA A 343 -18.63 10.71 -8.63
C ALA A 343 -19.56 11.59 -7.78
N ALA A 344 -19.19 11.81 -6.53
CA ALA A 344 -19.86 12.81 -5.73
C ALA A 344 -19.70 14.14 -6.47
N GLN A 345 -20.80 14.85 -6.73
CA GLN A 345 -20.71 16.23 -7.15
C GLN A 345 -19.84 16.95 -6.12
N ALA A 346 -18.81 17.62 -6.58
CA ALA A 346 -17.79 18.25 -5.74
C ALA A 346 -18.46 19.19 -4.72
N ALA A 347 -18.83 18.64 -3.58
CA ALA A 347 -19.12 19.44 -2.40
C ALA A 347 -17.75 19.82 -1.82
N ASP A 348 -17.34 21.04 -2.12
CA ASP A 348 -16.28 21.81 -1.48
C ASP A 348 -15.06 20.98 -1.00
N ALA A 349 -14.20 20.61 -1.92
CA ALA A 349 -12.85 20.17 -1.61
C ALA A 349 -12.01 21.38 -1.19
N GLY A 350 -12.32 21.93 -0.01
CA GLY A 350 -11.55 22.98 0.64
C GLY A 350 -10.16 22.50 1.07
N ALA A 351 -9.35 22.11 0.14
CA ALA A 351 -7.89 22.03 0.15
C ALA A 351 -7.43 21.49 -1.20
N SER A 352 -7.48 22.29 -2.24
CA SER A 352 -6.74 22.02 -3.47
C SER A 352 -5.27 21.84 -3.12
N ALA A 353 -4.62 20.85 -3.77
CA ALA A 353 -3.18 20.77 -3.72
C ALA A 353 -2.62 22.15 -4.08
N PRO A 354 -1.65 22.69 -3.31
CA PRO A 354 -1.09 23.99 -3.65
C PRO A 354 -0.57 23.93 -5.09
N ALA A 355 -0.99 24.90 -5.90
CA ALA A 355 -0.56 24.99 -7.29
C ALA A 355 0.97 24.88 -7.34
N ALA A 356 1.48 24.10 -8.29
CA ALA A 356 2.92 24.00 -8.50
C ALA A 356 3.46 25.40 -8.71
N ALA A 357 4.30 25.90 -7.80
CA ALA A 357 4.88 27.20 -7.91
C ALA A 357 5.66 27.27 -9.24
N ALA A 358 5.25 28.13 -10.14
CA ALA A 358 5.97 28.42 -11.36
C ALA A 358 7.39 28.85 -10.97
N GLN A 359 8.40 28.21 -11.56
CA GLN A 359 9.78 28.60 -11.35
C GLN A 359 9.96 30.05 -11.85
N PRO A 360 10.62 30.93 -11.10
CA PRO A 360 10.94 32.25 -11.59
C PRO A 360 11.86 32.11 -12.82
N ALA A 361 11.45 32.78 -13.90
CA ALA A 361 12.24 32.86 -15.11
C ALA A 361 13.63 33.39 -14.77
N LYS A 362 14.70 32.64 -15.12
CA LYS A 362 16.06 33.14 -15.03
C LYS A 362 16.18 34.39 -15.91
N LYS A 363 16.35 35.55 -15.29
CA LYS A 363 16.84 36.73 -16.00
C LYS A 363 18.25 36.41 -16.51
N LYS A 364 18.45 36.61 -17.80
CA LYS A 364 19.74 36.57 -18.47
C LYS A 364 20.67 37.64 -17.90
#